data_92753678c39dc3c07b07a9bdd577d274
#
_entry.id   92753678c39dc3c07b07a9bdd577d274
#
_cell.length_a   1.000
_cell.length_b   1.000
_cell.length_c   1.000
_cell.angle_alpha   90.00
_cell.angle_beta   90.00
_cell.angle_gamma   90.00
#
_symmetry.space_group_name_H-M   'P 1'
#
loop_
_entity.id
_entity.type
_entity.pdbx_description
1 polymer ?
#
loop_
_entity_poly.entity_id
_entity_poly.type
_entity_poly.pdbx_seq_one_letter_code
_entity_poly.pdbx_strand_id
1 'polypeptide(L)'
;MTPAARVQTAIELLDAVILAARSKGAPADRILGDWFKQNRFAGSKDRRAIRELVYAAIRACGPVPDTGRAAMLRLAEVDPSILSRFDGSQYGPAPIGESEQPAKGGVAPDWLADRLAKSGVEGREAEALLDRAPLDIRVNALKAARATLVLPVEAEPTATPHGLRLPTGTQVEQWPEFRDGKIEVQDTGSQLACLALAAQPGETVIDLCAGGGGKTLALAAAMDGLGRLLASDTDRGRLSRLKPRAER
;
A
#
# COMPACT_ATOMS: atom_id res chain seq x y z
N MET A 1 -18.60 11.58 -11.80
CA MET A 1 -17.62 12.60 -12.30
C MET A 1 -17.19 12.22 -13.72
N THR A 2 -16.90 13.21 -14.58
CA THR A 2 -16.27 12.96 -15.88
C THR A 2 -14.82 12.49 -15.70
N PRO A 3 -14.22 11.80 -16.69
CA PRO A 3 -12.81 11.44 -16.63
C PRO A 3 -11.89 12.64 -16.47
N ALA A 4 -12.14 13.77 -17.15
CA ALA A 4 -11.37 15.01 -16.99
C ALA A 4 -11.49 15.61 -15.58
N ALA A 5 -12.70 15.61 -14.99
CA ALA A 5 -12.90 16.07 -13.61
C ALA A 5 -12.17 15.20 -12.58
N ARG A 6 -12.02 13.89 -12.82
CA ARG A 6 -11.19 13.02 -11.94
C ARG A 6 -9.72 13.37 -12.04
N VAL A 7 -9.22 13.71 -13.23
CA VAL A 7 -7.83 14.17 -13.42
C VAL A 7 -7.60 15.50 -12.71
N GLN A 8 -8.51 16.48 -12.85
CA GLN A 8 -8.39 17.75 -12.14
C GLN A 8 -8.38 17.55 -10.62
N THR A 9 -9.29 16.75 -10.09
CA THR A 9 -9.30 16.41 -8.66
C THR A 9 -8.02 15.72 -8.21
N ALA A 10 -7.46 14.83 -9.04
CA ALA A 10 -6.20 14.18 -8.72
C ALA A 10 -5.03 15.18 -8.71
N ILE A 11 -5.01 16.17 -9.60
CA ILE A 11 -4.03 17.26 -9.59
C ILE A 11 -4.11 18.06 -8.29
N GLU A 12 -5.30 18.48 -7.86
CA GLU A 12 -5.51 19.23 -6.61
C GLU A 12 -5.09 18.42 -5.38
N LEU A 13 -5.39 17.13 -5.36
CA LEU A 13 -4.94 16.23 -4.28
C LEU A 13 -3.43 16.02 -4.29
N LEU A 14 -2.81 15.95 -5.46
CA LEU A 14 -1.34 15.90 -5.59
C LEU A 14 -0.70 17.17 -5.04
N ASP A 15 -1.24 18.36 -5.32
CA ASP A 15 -0.74 19.61 -4.74
C ASP A 15 -0.80 19.59 -3.20
N ALA A 16 -1.90 19.10 -2.63
CA ALA A 16 -2.02 18.93 -1.19
C ALA A 16 -1.01 17.91 -0.61
N VAL A 17 -0.79 16.80 -1.31
CA VAL A 17 0.20 15.77 -0.93
C VAL A 17 1.63 16.32 -1.02
N ILE A 18 1.97 17.07 -2.07
CA ILE A 18 3.27 17.71 -2.26
C ILE A 18 3.54 18.71 -1.12
N LEU A 19 2.57 19.57 -0.81
CA LEU A 19 2.68 20.52 0.28
C LEU A 19 2.90 19.81 1.63
N ALA A 20 2.15 18.76 1.90
CA ALA A 20 2.30 17.96 3.12
C ALA A 20 3.67 17.25 3.17
N ALA A 21 4.15 16.71 2.07
CA ALA A 21 5.46 16.06 2.00
C ALA A 21 6.60 17.04 2.33
N ARG A 22 6.50 18.29 1.85
CA ARG A 22 7.50 19.34 2.11
C ARG A 22 7.45 19.88 3.55
N SER A 23 6.28 19.84 4.19
CA SER A 23 6.06 20.35 5.56
C SER A 23 6.03 19.28 6.65
N LYS A 24 6.37 18.03 6.35
CA LYS A 24 6.21 16.87 7.25
C LYS A 24 4.77 16.71 7.76
N GLY A 25 3.81 17.00 6.91
CA GLY A 25 2.38 16.93 7.20
C GLY A 25 1.79 15.52 7.13
N ALA A 26 0.48 15.44 6.90
CA ALA A 26 -0.23 14.17 6.83
C ALA A 26 0.18 13.32 5.61
N PRO A 27 0.21 11.99 5.73
CA PRO A 27 0.47 11.11 4.59
C PRO A 27 -0.66 11.14 3.56
N ALA A 28 -0.33 10.78 2.31
CA ALA A 28 -1.24 10.88 1.17
C ALA A 28 -2.57 10.13 1.37
N ASP A 29 -2.56 8.96 1.98
CA ASP A 29 -3.76 8.17 2.26
C ASP A 29 -4.74 8.89 3.18
N ARG A 30 -4.24 9.62 4.18
CA ARG A 30 -5.04 10.44 5.08
C ARG A 30 -5.62 11.67 4.36
N ILE A 31 -4.81 12.36 3.54
CA ILE A 31 -5.26 13.51 2.75
C ILE A 31 -6.40 13.09 1.82
N LEU A 32 -6.22 12.01 1.07
CA LEU A 32 -7.25 11.48 0.18
C LEU A 32 -8.49 11.02 0.97
N GLY A 33 -8.28 10.34 2.08
CA GLY A 33 -9.36 9.86 2.95
C GLY A 33 -10.23 11.00 3.48
N ASP A 34 -9.61 12.07 3.95
CA ASP A 34 -10.31 13.24 4.49
C ASP A 34 -11.01 14.02 3.38
N TRP A 35 -10.41 14.17 2.21
CA TRP A 35 -11.07 14.76 1.04
C TRP A 35 -12.33 13.95 0.65
N PHE A 36 -12.26 12.63 0.59
CA PHE A 36 -13.41 11.78 0.25
C PHE A 36 -14.54 11.83 1.28
N LYS A 37 -14.23 12.07 2.56
CA LYS A 37 -15.25 12.27 3.60
C LYS A 37 -16.01 13.58 3.40
N GLN A 38 -15.31 14.64 3.00
CA GLN A 38 -15.88 15.96 2.75
C GLN A 38 -16.62 16.02 1.41
N ASN A 39 -16.18 15.27 0.40
CA ASN A 39 -16.71 15.29 -0.96
C ASN A 39 -17.52 14.04 -1.27
N ARG A 40 -18.70 13.92 -0.65
CA ARG A 40 -19.57 12.74 -0.76
C ARG A 40 -20.17 12.53 -2.15
N PHE A 41 -20.14 13.53 -3.03
CA PHE A 41 -20.58 13.43 -4.42
C PHE A 41 -19.68 12.48 -5.24
N ALA A 42 -18.42 12.25 -4.84
CA ALA A 42 -17.56 11.28 -5.46
C ALA A 42 -18.00 9.87 -5.08
N GLY A 43 -18.59 9.14 -6.04
CA GLY A 43 -19.01 7.75 -5.88
C GLY A 43 -17.82 6.78 -5.76
N SER A 44 -18.09 5.52 -5.45
CA SER A 44 -17.05 4.50 -5.23
C SER A 44 -16.11 4.33 -6.45
N LYS A 45 -16.66 4.37 -7.66
CA LYS A 45 -15.86 4.32 -8.91
C LYS A 45 -14.96 5.55 -9.06
N ASP A 46 -15.47 6.74 -8.76
CA ASP A 46 -14.69 7.97 -8.83
C ASP A 46 -13.57 7.97 -7.81
N ARG A 47 -13.85 7.59 -6.56
CA ARG A 47 -12.86 7.49 -5.49
C ARG A 47 -11.72 6.53 -5.83
N ARG A 48 -12.05 5.38 -6.45
CA ARG A 48 -11.05 4.43 -6.92
C ARG A 48 -10.18 5.04 -8.01
N ALA A 49 -10.79 5.62 -9.05
CA ALA A 49 -10.08 6.20 -10.18
C ALA A 49 -9.18 7.38 -9.75
N ILE A 50 -9.67 8.28 -8.90
CA ILE A 50 -8.88 9.40 -8.37
C ILE A 50 -7.69 8.87 -7.57
N ARG A 51 -7.90 7.88 -6.68
CA ARG A 51 -6.82 7.26 -5.90
C ARG A 51 -5.77 6.62 -6.80
N GLU A 52 -6.19 5.90 -7.82
CA GLU A 52 -5.29 5.28 -8.79
C GLU A 52 -4.44 6.33 -9.53
N LEU A 53 -5.05 7.42 -10.00
CA LEU A 53 -4.34 8.53 -10.65
C LEU A 53 -3.30 9.17 -9.71
N VAL A 54 -3.67 9.50 -8.48
CA VAL A 54 -2.75 10.13 -7.51
C VAL A 54 -1.56 9.23 -7.23
N TYR A 55 -1.78 7.96 -6.90
CA TYR A 55 -0.66 7.06 -6.59
C TYR A 55 0.16 6.67 -7.82
N ALA A 56 -0.44 6.60 -9.01
CA ALA A 56 0.30 6.39 -10.25
C ALA A 56 1.21 7.58 -10.56
N ALA A 57 0.71 8.82 -10.40
CA ALA A 57 1.51 10.03 -10.59
C ALA A 57 2.67 10.11 -9.58
N ILE A 58 2.43 9.78 -8.30
CA ILE A 58 3.50 9.73 -7.28
C ILE A 58 4.58 8.73 -7.68
N ARG A 59 4.20 7.52 -8.16
CA ARG A 59 5.17 6.51 -8.60
C ARG A 59 5.91 6.87 -9.88
N ALA A 60 5.32 7.67 -10.75
CA ALA A 60 5.97 8.14 -11.97
C ALA A 60 7.06 9.18 -11.71
N CYS A 61 7.01 9.88 -10.56
CA CYS A 61 7.95 10.92 -10.18
C CYS A 61 9.09 10.33 -9.32
N GLY A 62 10.35 10.63 -9.66
CA GLY A 62 11.50 10.29 -8.81
C GLY A 62 11.59 11.21 -7.59
N PRO A 63 11.96 12.47 -7.72
CA PRO A 63 11.91 13.46 -6.66
C PRO A 63 10.49 13.98 -6.44
N VAL A 64 10.26 14.67 -5.31
CA VAL A 64 8.99 15.35 -5.04
C VAL A 64 8.77 16.42 -6.14
N PRO A 65 7.68 16.35 -6.91
CA PRO A 65 7.41 17.29 -8.00
C PRO A 65 7.08 18.68 -7.47
N ASP A 66 7.16 19.70 -8.35
CA ASP A 66 6.83 21.08 -7.95
C ASP A 66 5.33 21.28 -7.82
N THR A 67 4.54 20.70 -8.70
CA THR A 67 3.08 20.81 -8.71
C THR A 67 2.42 19.48 -9.02
N GLY A 68 1.17 19.32 -8.60
CA GLY A 68 0.33 18.18 -8.96
C GLY A 68 0.10 18.08 -10.46
N ARG A 69 0.05 19.24 -11.15
CA ARG A 69 -0.10 19.28 -12.61
C ARG A 69 1.15 18.73 -13.30
N ALA A 70 2.36 19.12 -12.89
CA ALA A 70 3.61 18.58 -13.44
C ALA A 70 3.72 17.06 -13.17
N ALA A 71 3.28 16.58 -12.00
CA ALA A 71 3.23 15.16 -11.70
C ALA A 71 2.25 14.41 -12.60
N MET A 72 1.10 15.00 -12.90
CA MET A 72 0.11 14.38 -13.80
C MET A 72 0.59 14.38 -15.25
N LEU A 73 1.32 15.40 -15.70
CA LEU A 73 1.98 15.42 -17.01
C LEU A 73 3.05 14.33 -17.09
N ARG A 74 3.81 14.11 -16.01
CA ARG A 74 4.76 12.99 -15.94
C ARG A 74 4.08 11.64 -16.07
N LEU A 75 2.92 11.45 -15.41
CA LEU A 75 2.14 10.23 -15.57
C LEU A 75 1.64 10.08 -17.01
N ALA A 76 1.29 11.16 -17.69
CA ALA A 76 0.82 11.14 -19.07
C ALA A 76 1.90 10.68 -20.09
N GLU A 77 3.19 10.76 -19.75
CA GLU A 77 4.25 10.15 -20.57
C GLU A 77 4.26 8.62 -20.46
N VAL A 78 3.80 8.07 -19.32
CA VAL A 78 3.66 6.63 -19.09
C VAL A 78 2.31 6.11 -19.58
N ASP A 79 1.25 6.90 -19.40
CA ASP A 79 -0.11 6.62 -19.87
C ASP A 79 -0.64 7.78 -20.75
N PRO A 80 -0.39 7.75 -22.06
CA PRO A 80 -0.80 8.83 -22.98
C PRO A 80 -2.32 9.07 -23.03
N SER A 81 -3.15 8.13 -22.55
CA SER A 81 -4.61 8.31 -22.51
C SER A 81 -5.04 9.48 -21.62
N ILE A 82 -4.18 9.89 -20.69
CA ILE A 82 -4.41 11.01 -19.77
C ILE A 82 -4.35 12.36 -20.52
N LEU A 83 -3.58 12.48 -21.59
CA LEU A 83 -3.44 13.73 -22.35
C LEU A 83 -4.79 14.24 -22.85
N SER A 84 -5.65 13.35 -23.32
CA SER A 84 -7.00 13.70 -23.81
C SER A 84 -7.95 14.23 -22.73
N ARG A 85 -7.53 14.22 -21.46
CA ARG A 85 -8.31 14.71 -20.32
C ARG A 85 -7.99 16.17 -19.96
N PHE A 86 -6.93 16.72 -20.54
CA PHE A 86 -6.60 18.15 -20.44
C PHE A 86 -7.39 18.93 -21.50
N ASP A 87 -8.72 18.89 -21.39
CA ASP A 87 -9.66 19.30 -22.41
C ASP A 87 -10.30 20.69 -22.17
N GLY A 88 -9.95 21.34 -21.05
CA GLY A 88 -10.50 22.65 -20.68
C GLY A 88 -12.00 22.63 -20.36
N SER A 89 -12.61 21.46 -20.16
CA SER A 89 -14.01 21.35 -19.76
C SER A 89 -14.24 21.96 -18.37
N GLN A 90 -15.49 22.29 -18.06
CA GLN A 90 -15.89 23.03 -16.84
C GLN A 90 -15.25 22.52 -15.53
N TYR A 91 -15.00 21.23 -15.42
CA TYR A 91 -14.39 20.57 -14.24
C TYR A 91 -13.12 19.81 -14.59
N GLY A 92 -12.64 19.91 -15.81
CA GLY A 92 -11.40 19.29 -16.27
C GLY A 92 -10.23 20.26 -16.16
N PRO A 93 -8.99 19.76 -16.23
CA PRO A 93 -7.82 20.60 -16.27
C PRO A 93 -7.76 21.40 -17.58
N ALA A 94 -7.21 22.62 -17.51
CA ALA A 94 -6.97 23.43 -18.69
C ALA A 94 -6.11 22.69 -19.70
N PRO A 95 -6.24 22.99 -21.01
CA PRO A 95 -5.36 22.44 -22.03
C PRO A 95 -3.87 22.64 -21.68
N ILE A 96 -3.03 21.72 -22.15
CA ILE A 96 -1.59 21.78 -21.88
C ILE A 96 -0.97 22.95 -22.67
N GLY A 97 -0.27 23.82 -21.95
CA GLY A 97 0.45 24.95 -22.55
C GLY A 97 1.81 24.53 -23.13
N GLU A 98 2.28 25.25 -24.15
CA GLU A 98 3.55 24.93 -24.85
C GLU A 98 4.78 24.93 -23.93
N SER A 99 4.76 25.71 -22.85
CA SER A 99 5.89 25.85 -21.90
C SER A 99 5.80 24.91 -20.71
N GLU A 100 4.72 24.15 -20.56
CA GLU A 100 4.55 23.25 -19.43
C GLU A 100 5.46 22.03 -19.57
N GLN A 101 6.13 21.70 -18.45
CA GLN A 101 7.05 20.57 -18.40
C GLN A 101 6.54 19.51 -17.42
N PRO A 102 6.67 18.24 -17.76
CA PRO A 102 6.40 17.14 -16.83
C PRO A 102 7.42 17.15 -15.69
N ALA A 103 7.03 16.65 -14.54
CA ALA A 103 7.95 16.45 -13.43
C ALA A 103 9.08 15.48 -13.78
N LYS A 104 10.21 15.58 -13.08
CA LYS A 104 11.34 14.63 -13.23
C LYS A 104 10.86 13.22 -12.86
N GLY A 105 11.04 12.28 -13.75
CA GLY A 105 10.78 10.87 -13.51
C GLY A 105 11.92 10.18 -12.76
N GLY A 106 11.72 8.92 -12.45
CA GLY A 106 12.70 8.07 -11.80
C GLY A 106 12.08 7.18 -10.72
N VAL A 107 12.86 6.28 -10.17
CA VAL A 107 12.42 5.34 -9.13
C VAL A 107 12.30 6.04 -7.77
N ALA A 108 13.19 6.98 -7.49
CA ALA A 108 13.30 7.65 -6.20
C ALA A 108 14.06 8.99 -6.35
N PRO A 109 14.05 9.85 -5.32
CA PRO A 109 14.97 10.98 -5.27
C PRO A 109 16.44 10.52 -5.40
N ASP A 110 17.29 11.34 -6.03
CA ASP A 110 18.67 10.97 -6.39
C ASP A 110 19.46 10.38 -5.19
N TRP A 111 19.34 10.99 -4.00
CA TRP A 111 20.02 10.51 -2.79
C TRP A 111 19.61 9.08 -2.37
N LEU A 112 18.35 8.69 -2.66
CA LEU A 112 17.86 7.34 -2.34
C LEU A 112 18.21 6.36 -3.47
N ALA A 113 18.11 6.79 -4.72
CA ALA A 113 18.53 6.01 -5.88
C ALA A 113 20.01 5.61 -5.78
N ASP A 114 20.89 6.55 -5.37
CA ASP A 114 22.32 6.28 -5.12
C ASP A 114 22.54 5.25 -4.00
N ARG A 115 21.73 5.29 -2.95
CA ARG A 115 21.81 4.31 -1.86
C ARG A 115 21.31 2.93 -2.27
N LEU A 116 20.24 2.87 -3.03
CA LEU A 116 19.73 1.61 -3.60
C LEU A 116 20.79 0.97 -4.50
N ALA A 117 21.39 1.73 -5.41
CA ALA A 117 22.46 1.26 -6.30
C ALA A 117 23.66 0.72 -5.51
N LYS A 118 24.11 1.45 -4.46
CA LYS A 118 25.19 0.98 -3.55
C LYS A 118 24.86 -0.32 -2.82
N SER A 119 23.57 -0.63 -2.68
CA SER A 119 23.08 -1.89 -2.08
C SER A 119 22.82 -2.98 -3.13
N GLY A 120 23.15 -2.73 -4.40
CA GLY A 120 22.93 -3.66 -5.51
C GLY A 120 21.51 -3.66 -6.07
N VAL A 121 20.67 -2.67 -5.67
CA VAL A 121 19.28 -2.53 -6.15
C VAL A 121 19.23 -1.41 -7.18
N GLU A 122 19.29 -1.78 -8.46
CA GLU A 122 19.29 -0.82 -9.59
C GLU A 122 18.53 -1.36 -10.79
N GLY A 123 18.31 -0.53 -11.81
CA GLY A 123 17.63 -0.91 -13.04
C GLY A 123 16.26 -1.53 -12.77
N ARG A 124 16.00 -2.70 -13.33
CA ARG A 124 14.72 -3.42 -13.22
C ARG A 124 14.32 -3.77 -11.79
N GLU A 125 15.29 -4.05 -10.90
CA GLU A 125 15.00 -4.34 -9.49
C GLU A 125 14.52 -3.09 -8.75
N ALA A 126 15.13 -1.95 -9.02
CA ALA A 126 14.69 -0.67 -8.46
C ALA A 126 13.32 -0.26 -9.02
N GLU A 127 13.05 -0.46 -10.31
CA GLU A 127 11.74 -0.23 -10.93
C GLU A 127 10.66 -1.11 -10.30
N ALA A 128 10.96 -2.38 -10.03
CA ALA A 128 10.03 -3.31 -9.39
C ALA A 128 9.58 -2.88 -7.98
N LEU A 129 10.34 -2.01 -7.28
CA LEU A 129 9.91 -1.44 -6.01
C LEU A 129 8.71 -0.49 -6.15
N LEU A 130 8.45 0.04 -7.36
CA LEU A 130 7.32 0.90 -7.66
C LEU A 130 6.07 0.11 -8.08
N ASP A 131 6.22 -1.17 -8.36
CA ASP A 131 5.11 -2.02 -8.76
C ASP A 131 4.09 -2.17 -7.62
N ARG A 132 2.87 -2.49 -8.02
CA ARG A 132 1.84 -2.81 -7.04
C ARG A 132 2.17 -4.13 -6.37
N ALA A 133 2.36 -4.09 -5.05
CA ALA A 133 2.61 -5.30 -4.27
C ALA A 133 1.51 -6.35 -4.51
N PRO A 134 1.86 -7.63 -4.66
CA PRO A 134 0.89 -8.71 -4.72
C PRO A 134 0.09 -8.78 -3.42
N LEU A 135 -1.09 -9.37 -3.48
CA LEU A 135 -1.91 -9.59 -2.30
C LEU A 135 -1.58 -10.95 -1.70
N ASP A 136 -0.72 -10.95 -0.69
CA ASP A 136 -0.37 -12.16 0.03
C ASP A 136 -1.14 -12.25 1.35
N ILE A 137 -1.55 -13.45 1.70
CA ILE A 137 -2.16 -13.79 2.99
C ILE A 137 -1.33 -14.87 3.70
N ARG A 138 -1.44 -14.92 5.01
CA ARG A 138 -0.90 -15.99 5.85
C ARG A 138 -2.03 -16.77 6.48
N VAL A 139 -2.01 -18.08 6.34
CA VAL A 139 -2.91 -18.99 7.08
C VAL A 139 -2.45 -19.05 8.52
N ASN A 140 -3.39 -18.89 9.45
CA ASN A 140 -3.14 -19.03 10.89
C ASN A 140 -3.08 -20.51 11.25
N ALA A 141 -1.89 -21.04 11.48
CA ALA A 141 -1.68 -22.46 11.79
C ALA A 141 -2.41 -22.95 13.06
N LEU A 142 -2.75 -22.04 13.99
CA LEU A 142 -3.54 -22.37 15.17
C LEU A 142 -5.01 -22.69 14.84
N LYS A 143 -5.50 -22.29 13.65
CA LYS A 143 -6.94 -22.38 13.31
C LYS A 143 -7.22 -23.13 12.02
N ALA A 144 -6.25 -23.24 11.14
CA ALA A 144 -6.44 -23.87 9.83
C ALA A 144 -5.11 -24.39 9.26
N ALA A 145 -5.19 -25.42 8.44
CA ALA A 145 -4.07 -25.90 7.65
C ALA A 145 -4.17 -25.39 6.22
N ARG A 146 -3.05 -24.84 5.67
CA ARG A 146 -3.01 -24.33 4.30
C ARG A 146 -3.48 -25.36 3.25
N ALA A 147 -3.13 -26.62 3.45
CA ALA A 147 -3.43 -27.70 2.50
C ALA A 147 -4.93 -28.02 2.37
N THR A 148 -5.73 -27.71 3.38
CA THR A 148 -7.17 -28.04 3.43
C THR A 148 -8.06 -26.80 3.46
N LEU A 149 -7.47 -25.61 3.50
CA LEU A 149 -8.24 -24.37 3.54
C LEU A 149 -8.85 -24.09 2.17
N VAL A 150 -10.18 -24.00 2.14
CA VAL A 150 -10.94 -23.62 0.95
C VAL A 150 -11.16 -22.10 0.98
N LEU A 151 -10.82 -21.42 -0.10
CA LEU A 151 -11.01 -19.98 -0.27
C LEU A 151 -11.98 -19.70 -1.42
N PRO A 152 -12.65 -18.54 -1.43
CA PRO A 152 -13.58 -18.15 -2.52
C PRO A 152 -12.92 -17.93 -3.88
N VAL A 153 -11.59 -17.83 -3.94
CA VAL A 153 -10.79 -17.63 -5.15
C VAL A 153 -9.60 -18.60 -5.17
N GLU A 154 -9.06 -18.86 -6.35
CA GLU A 154 -7.79 -19.58 -6.47
C GLU A 154 -6.66 -18.80 -5.81
N ALA A 155 -5.79 -19.51 -5.13
CA ALA A 155 -4.65 -18.97 -4.42
C ALA A 155 -3.40 -19.80 -4.69
N GLU A 156 -2.28 -19.13 -4.97
CA GLU A 156 -1.00 -19.78 -5.24
C GLU A 156 -0.16 -19.85 -3.95
N PRO A 157 0.47 -21.00 -3.62
CA PRO A 157 1.42 -21.06 -2.52
C PRO A 157 2.58 -20.09 -2.71
N THR A 158 2.95 -19.36 -1.64
CA THR A 158 4.17 -18.54 -1.64
C THR A 158 5.37 -19.34 -1.08
N ALA A 159 6.54 -18.71 -1.03
CA ALA A 159 7.76 -19.30 -0.48
C ALA A 159 7.68 -19.64 1.02
N THR A 160 6.63 -19.20 1.73
CA THR A 160 6.45 -19.49 3.16
C THR A 160 5.50 -20.66 3.37
N PRO A 161 5.64 -21.43 4.47
CA PRO A 161 4.81 -22.62 4.73
C PRO A 161 3.31 -22.33 4.80
N HIS A 162 2.94 -21.14 5.26
CA HIS A 162 1.56 -20.72 5.51
C HIS A 162 1.07 -19.62 4.56
N GLY A 163 1.91 -19.19 3.60
CA GLY A 163 1.59 -18.10 2.69
C GLY A 163 0.82 -18.56 1.45
N LEU A 164 -0.13 -17.72 1.05
CA LEU A 164 -0.89 -17.84 -0.19
C LEU A 164 -0.94 -16.47 -0.88
N ARG A 165 -0.81 -16.45 -2.20
CA ARG A 165 -0.97 -15.27 -3.05
C ARG A 165 -2.32 -15.29 -3.71
N LEU A 166 -3.02 -14.17 -3.63
CA LEU A 166 -4.36 -13.98 -4.17
C LEU A 166 -4.34 -13.06 -5.39
N PRO A 167 -5.36 -13.14 -6.26
CA PRO A 167 -5.56 -12.17 -7.33
C PRO A 167 -5.64 -10.74 -6.78
N THR A 168 -5.00 -9.82 -7.48
CA THR A 168 -4.99 -8.39 -7.10
C THR A 168 -6.40 -7.82 -7.02
N GLY A 169 -6.70 -7.10 -5.93
CA GLY A 169 -8.01 -6.47 -5.72
C GLY A 169 -9.04 -7.35 -5.02
N THR A 170 -8.67 -8.56 -4.59
CA THR A 170 -9.53 -9.44 -3.78
C THR A 170 -9.89 -8.77 -2.45
N GLN A 171 -11.16 -8.81 -2.08
CA GLN A 171 -11.73 -8.18 -0.87
C GLN A 171 -11.73 -9.18 0.30
N VAL A 172 -10.54 -9.49 0.82
CA VAL A 172 -10.32 -10.54 1.83
C VAL A 172 -11.09 -10.27 3.13
N GLU A 173 -11.24 -8.99 3.51
CA GLU A 173 -11.90 -8.58 4.75
C GLU A 173 -13.39 -8.97 4.81
N GLN A 174 -13.99 -9.29 3.66
CA GLN A 174 -15.38 -9.73 3.58
C GLN A 174 -15.56 -11.23 3.83
N TRP A 175 -14.47 -11.99 3.82
CA TRP A 175 -14.53 -13.44 3.93
C TRP A 175 -14.70 -13.92 5.38
N PRO A 176 -15.47 -14.99 5.60
CA PRO A 176 -15.56 -15.64 6.91
C PRO A 176 -14.19 -16.05 7.46
N GLU A 177 -13.32 -16.59 6.62
CA GLU A 177 -11.97 -17.04 6.99
C GLU A 177 -11.14 -15.92 7.59
N PHE A 178 -11.29 -14.68 7.08
CA PHE A 178 -10.62 -13.51 7.63
C PHE A 178 -11.26 -13.08 8.96
N ARG A 179 -12.59 -13.06 9.04
CA ARG A 179 -13.32 -12.66 10.26
C ARG A 179 -13.10 -13.64 11.41
N ASP A 180 -12.96 -14.92 11.09
CA ASP A 180 -12.68 -15.99 12.07
C ASP A 180 -11.19 -16.07 12.46
N GLY A 181 -10.33 -15.24 11.86
CA GLY A 181 -8.89 -15.24 12.11
C GLY A 181 -8.15 -16.46 11.59
N LYS A 182 -8.73 -17.20 10.62
CA LYS A 182 -8.06 -18.31 9.93
C LYS A 182 -7.01 -17.83 8.95
N ILE A 183 -7.17 -16.60 8.43
CA ILE A 183 -6.22 -15.94 7.54
C ILE A 183 -5.96 -14.50 7.97
N GLU A 184 -4.76 -14.00 7.65
CA GLU A 184 -4.31 -12.63 7.84
C GLU A 184 -3.71 -12.09 6.55
N VAL A 185 -4.00 -10.83 6.19
CA VAL A 185 -3.28 -10.17 5.11
C VAL A 185 -1.87 -9.85 5.61
N GLN A 186 -0.89 -10.51 5.02
CA GLN A 186 0.52 -10.35 5.38
C GLN A 186 1.41 -10.66 4.20
N ASP A 187 2.24 -9.71 3.82
CA ASP A 187 3.25 -9.82 2.79
C ASP A 187 4.24 -10.97 3.06
N THR A 188 4.65 -11.68 1.99
CA THR A 188 5.57 -12.84 2.08
C THR A 188 6.89 -12.46 2.75
N GLY A 189 7.47 -11.28 2.47
CA GLY A 189 8.70 -10.82 3.13
C GLY A 189 8.52 -10.63 4.64
N SER A 190 7.37 -10.12 5.07
CA SER A 190 7.01 -10.04 6.50
C SER A 190 6.86 -11.43 7.15
N GLN A 191 6.33 -12.41 6.41
CA GLN A 191 6.25 -13.80 6.89
C GLN A 191 7.64 -14.43 7.01
N LEU A 192 8.53 -14.21 6.02
CA LEU A 192 9.92 -14.68 6.05
C LEU A 192 10.68 -14.11 7.24
N ALA A 193 10.49 -12.83 7.58
CA ALA A 193 11.09 -12.22 8.76
C ALA A 193 10.68 -12.90 10.07
N CYS A 194 9.40 -13.34 10.19
CA CYS A 194 8.93 -14.11 11.34
C CYS A 194 9.55 -15.51 11.38
N LEU A 195 9.68 -16.17 10.23
CA LEU A 195 10.34 -17.48 10.14
C LEU A 195 11.82 -17.42 10.50
N ALA A 196 12.50 -16.35 10.07
CA ALA A 196 13.93 -16.16 10.39
C ALA A 196 14.19 -15.98 11.89
N LEU A 197 13.22 -15.46 12.66
CA LEU A 197 13.32 -15.42 14.12
C LEU A 197 13.25 -16.81 14.75
N ALA A 198 12.60 -17.77 14.11
CA ALA A 198 12.47 -19.16 14.56
C ALA A 198 11.93 -19.30 16.00
N ALA A 199 11.00 -18.44 16.41
CA ALA A 199 10.40 -18.46 17.75
C ALA A 199 9.80 -19.82 18.08
N GLN A 200 10.09 -20.32 19.30
CA GLN A 200 9.68 -21.64 19.77
C GLN A 200 8.60 -21.57 20.87
N PRO A 201 7.76 -22.60 21.01
CA PRO A 201 6.81 -22.70 22.11
C PRO A 201 7.52 -22.55 23.48
N GLY A 202 6.93 -21.75 24.37
CA GLY A 202 7.45 -21.51 25.72
C GLY A 202 8.42 -20.35 25.85
N GLU A 203 8.91 -19.79 24.75
CA GLU A 203 9.83 -18.65 24.78
C GLU A 203 9.16 -17.33 25.21
N THR A 204 10.01 -16.35 25.56
CA THR A 204 9.60 -14.96 25.72
C THR A 204 10.13 -14.16 24.54
N VAL A 205 9.19 -13.65 23.72
CA VAL A 205 9.50 -12.88 22.49
C VAL A 205 8.99 -11.45 22.61
N ILE A 206 9.74 -10.49 22.07
CA ILE A 206 9.36 -9.08 22.04
C ILE A 206 9.22 -8.63 20.58
N ASP A 207 8.03 -8.14 20.20
CA ASP A 207 7.79 -7.40 18.97
C ASP A 207 7.82 -5.90 19.27
N LEU A 208 8.97 -5.28 19.03
CA LEU A 208 9.26 -3.92 19.50
C LEU A 208 8.56 -2.84 18.67
N CYS A 209 8.25 -3.12 17.39
CA CYS A 209 7.54 -2.23 16.47
C CYS A 209 6.31 -2.93 15.89
N ALA A 210 5.43 -3.40 16.77
CA ALA A 210 4.35 -4.32 16.44
C ALA A 210 3.31 -3.75 15.45
N GLY A 211 3.13 -2.43 15.43
CA GLY A 211 2.11 -1.78 14.61
C GLY A 211 0.73 -2.38 14.87
N GLY A 212 0.04 -2.83 13.82
CA GLY A 212 -1.25 -3.53 13.93
C GLY A 212 -1.14 -5.02 14.27
N GLY A 213 0.05 -5.54 14.61
CA GLY A 213 0.26 -6.89 15.12
C GLY A 213 0.41 -7.99 14.06
N GLY A 214 0.69 -7.66 12.80
CA GLY A 214 0.84 -8.68 11.76
C GLY A 214 1.93 -9.71 12.06
N LYS A 215 3.12 -9.25 12.45
CA LYS A 215 4.23 -10.13 12.88
C LYS A 215 3.97 -10.75 14.25
N THR A 216 3.42 -9.97 15.20
CA THR A 216 3.03 -10.47 16.52
C THR A 216 2.15 -11.72 16.42
N LEU A 217 1.09 -11.69 15.59
CA LEU A 217 0.19 -12.82 15.39
C LEU A 217 0.86 -14.00 14.65
N ALA A 218 1.81 -13.71 13.76
CA ALA A 218 2.60 -14.76 13.12
C ALA A 218 3.51 -15.48 14.11
N LEU A 219 4.15 -14.73 15.01
CA LEU A 219 5.01 -15.26 16.08
C LEU A 219 4.19 -16.04 17.11
N ALA A 220 3.00 -15.55 17.50
CA ALA A 220 2.09 -16.29 18.35
C ALA A 220 1.72 -17.66 17.76
N ALA A 221 1.47 -17.71 16.46
CA ALA A 221 1.19 -18.98 15.77
C ALA A 221 2.43 -19.90 15.69
N ALA A 222 3.63 -19.35 15.47
CA ALA A 222 4.88 -20.11 15.47
C ALA A 222 5.19 -20.70 16.86
N MET A 223 4.82 -19.99 17.93
CA MET A 223 4.98 -20.42 19.32
C MET A 223 3.85 -21.37 19.77
N ASP A 224 2.97 -21.79 18.89
CA ASP A 224 1.79 -22.63 19.18
C ASP A 224 0.89 -22.06 20.31
N GLY A 225 0.84 -20.73 20.42
CA GLY A 225 0.12 -20.04 21.50
C GLY A 225 0.73 -20.22 22.91
N LEU A 226 1.91 -20.80 23.01
CA LEU A 226 2.59 -21.09 24.27
C LEU A 226 3.77 -20.13 24.50
N GLY A 227 3.92 -19.64 25.72
CA GLY A 227 5.01 -18.73 26.07
C GLY A 227 4.53 -17.29 26.32
N ARG A 228 5.41 -16.33 26.11
CA ARG A 228 5.14 -14.91 26.40
C ARG A 228 5.50 -14.05 25.20
N LEU A 229 4.53 -13.32 24.67
CA LEU A 229 4.75 -12.41 23.55
C LEU A 229 4.39 -10.99 23.96
N LEU A 230 5.37 -10.10 23.97
CA LEU A 230 5.23 -8.69 24.32
C LEU A 230 5.24 -7.84 23.04
N ALA A 231 4.12 -7.19 22.75
CA ALA A 231 4.00 -6.28 21.61
C ALA A 231 4.02 -4.83 22.07
N SER A 232 4.90 -4.01 21.48
CA SER A 232 4.96 -2.58 21.74
C SER A 232 5.05 -1.77 20.46
N ASP A 233 4.58 -0.53 20.49
CA ASP A 233 4.71 0.44 19.40
C ASP A 233 4.62 1.85 19.97
N THR A 234 5.32 2.80 19.37
CA THR A 234 5.23 4.22 19.73
C THR A 234 3.89 4.84 19.32
N ASP A 235 3.21 4.28 18.31
CA ASP A 235 1.89 4.67 17.86
C ASP A 235 0.79 3.82 18.53
N ARG A 236 0.17 4.39 19.56
CA ARG A 236 -0.94 3.75 20.30
C ARG A 236 -2.13 3.42 19.38
N GLY A 237 -2.40 4.24 18.36
CA GLY A 237 -3.51 4.03 17.42
C GLY A 237 -3.26 2.82 16.50
N ARG A 238 -2.01 2.58 16.14
CA ARG A 238 -1.61 1.37 15.41
C ARG A 238 -1.68 0.14 16.31
N LEU A 239 -1.12 0.22 17.50
CA LEU A 239 -1.08 -0.90 18.45
C LEU A 239 -2.48 -1.34 18.90
N SER A 240 -3.43 -0.41 19.04
CA SER A 240 -4.81 -0.74 19.44
C SER A 240 -5.52 -1.67 18.45
N ARG A 241 -5.05 -1.77 17.21
CA ARG A 241 -5.58 -2.70 16.20
C ARG A 241 -5.19 -4.16 16.44
N LEU A 242 -4.17 -4.41 17.25
CA LEU A 242 -3.71 -5.77 17.55
C LEU A 242 -4.77 -6.53 18.38
N LYS A 243 -5.33 -5.91 19.40
CA LYS A 243 -6.25 -6.58 20.34
C LYS A 243 -7.42 -7.27 19.63
N PRO A 244 -8.26 -6.58 18.82
CA PRO A 244 -9.39 -7.24 18.15
C PRO A 244 -8.96 -8.31 17.14
N ARG A 245 -7.73 -8.22 16.59
CA ARG A 245 -7.17 -9.25 15.71
C ARG A 245 -6.68 -10.47 16.46
N ALA A 246 -6.18 -10.30 17.67
CA ALA A 246 -5.77 -11.41 18.53
C ALA A 246 -6.96 -12.14 19.17
N GLU A 247 -8.09 -11.46 19.36
CA GLU A 247 -9.31 -12.01 19.95
C GLU A 247 -10.13 -12.85 18.95
N ARG A 248 -9.99 -12.63 17.64
CA ARG A 248 -10.63 -13.42 16.60
C ARG A 248 -9.76 -14.64 16.27
#